data_5fa7bfcc29395ba764e4adc1bbe246c4
#
_entry.id   5fa7bfcc29395ba764e4adc1bbe246c4
#
_cell.length_a   1.000
_cell.length_b   1.000
_cell.length_c   1.000
_cell.angle_alpha   90.00
_cell.angle_beta   90.00
_cell.angle_gamma   90.00
#
_symmetry.space_group_name_H-M   'P 1'
#
loop_
_entity.id
_entity.type
_entity.pdbx_description
1 polymer ?
#
loop_
_entity_poly.entity_id
_entity_poly.type
_entity_poly.pdbx_seq_one_letter_code
_entity_poly.pdbx_strand_id
1 'polypeptide(L)'
;FKHYFFLDQYWPQYLIISSLIILVSILFPQGQSLQYAYQLNDVTRNPIIAPFTFPILKSNERLNKDLEEQRRSIPSVFNRNYEIVNNQSLAIDDFFSKVKLIRQANWRLEESRRLVYERRYHKQYKKARSEFISDSTNLALLVKEFHQSYPFTLEKINWKLYLYTKKDNQEIKKMHRYSDLVIQTCRNRWAEGIYDIPIKKIVSTSVTVNQGTVPDLAKPESFNDLESAWIKSKKELISSFKAEEPFLDLGYDLVVEFMKPNIIFDKELTNIRQKESLDKVPRSQGVVLENELIVDANMRITEEVLLKLNSLSSAVEDQ
;
A
#
# COMPACT_ATOMS: atom_id res chain seq x y z
N PHE A 1 -72.48 9.30 -13.83
CA PHE A 1 -72.56 10.61 -13.11
C PHE A 1 -73.69 10.58 -12.08
N LYS A 2 -73.59 9.76 -10.98
CA LYS A 2 -74.52 9.83 -9.81
C LYS A 2 -74.00 8.97 -8.67
N HIS A 3 -72.78 9.26 -8.14
CA HIS A 3 -72.31 8.57 -6.91
C HIS A 3 -71.55 9.52 -5.94
N TYR A 4 -71.68 10.81 -6.10
CA TYR A 4 -71.01 11.77 -5.17
C TYR A 4 -71.94 12.48 -4.20
N PHE A 5 -73.17 12.01 -4.05
CA PHE A 5 -74.17 12.75 -3.25
C PHE A 5 -74.44 12.21 -1.82
N PHE A 6 -73.76 11.11 -1.42
CA PHE A 6 -73.93 10.56 -0.09
C PHE A 6 -72.93 11.06 0.97
N LEU A 7 -71.86 11.76 0.52
CA LEU A 7 -70.87 12.31 1.43
C LEU A 7 -71.25 13.65 2.07
N ASP A 8 -72.23 14.37 1.52
CA ASP A 8 -72.57 15.72 1.97
C ASP A 8 -73.40 15.79 3.27
N GLN A 9 -74.10 14.72 3.61
CA GLN A 9 -74.99 14.76 4.80
C GLN A 9 -74.28 14.37 6.10
N TYR A 10 -73.14 13.60 6.01
CA TYR A 10 -72.45 13.08 7.19
C TYR A 10 -71.03 13.70 7.34
N TRP A 11 -70.63 14.62 6.47
CA TRP A 11 -69.39 15.29 6.54
C TRP A 11 -69.00 15.91 7.89
N PRO A 12 -69.92 16.61 8.59
CA PRO A 12 -69.64 17.17 9.93
C PRO A 12 -69.36 16.08 10.95
N GLN A 13 -70.01 14.93 10.84
CA GLN A 13 -69.79 13.80 11.77
C GLN A 13 -68.38 13.18 11.57
N TYR A 14 -67.89 13.05 10.34
CA TYR A 14 -66.55 12.60 10.08
C TYR A 14 -65.48 13.60 10.54
N LEU A 15 -65.79 14.89 10.48
CA LEU A 15 -64.94 15.94 11.04
C LEU A 15 -64.83 15.86 12.57
N ILE A 16 -65.97 15.64 13.24
CA ILE A 16 -65.98 15.49 14.69
C ILE A 16 -65.19 14.21 15.10
N ILE A 17 -65.42 13.10 14.41
CA ILE A 17 -64.70 11.84 14.68
C ILE A 17 -63.23 11.97 14.42
N SER A 18 -62.82 12.56 13.31
CA SER A 18 -61.37 12.76 12.99
C SER A 18 -60.70 13.73 13.98
N SER A 19 -61.43 14.80 14.41
CA SER A 19 -60.93 15.72 15.44
C SER A 19 -60.77 15.02 16.78
N LEU A 20 -61.72 14.13 17.13
CA LEU A 20 -61.68 13.35 18.38
C LEU A 20 -60.49 12.35 18.34
N ILE A 21 -60.21 11.68 17.18
CA ILE A 21 -59.11 10.79 17.01
C ILE A 21 -57.79 11.56 17.12
N ILE A 22 -57.69 12.73 16.51
CA ILE A 22 -56.51 13.59 16.60
C ILE A 22 -56.32 14.08 18.05
N LEU A 23 -57.38 14.48 18.73
CA LEU A 23 -57.31 14.91 20.12
C LEU A 23 -56.88 13.77 21.04
N VAL A 24 -57.44 12.57 20.86
CA VAL A 24 -57.02 11.37 21.59
C VAL A 24 -55.57 11.01 21.29
N SER A 25 -55.15 11.08 20.03
CA SER A 25 -53.77 10.82 19.65
C SER A 25 -52.75 11.80 20.27
N ILE A 26 -53.19 13.08 20.48
CA ILE A 26 -52.35 14.09 21.15
C ILE A 26 -52.37 13.89 22.69
N LEU A 27 -53.47 13.42 23.26
CA LEU A 27 -53.61 13.17 24.71
C LEU A 27 -52.95 11.86 25.16
N PHE A 28 -52.78 10.89 24.28
CA PHE A 28 -51.95 9.74 24.60
C PHE A 28 -50.48 10.17 24.50
N PRO A 29 -49.73 10.23 25.61
CA PRO A 29 -48.30 10.46 25.53
C PRO A 29 -47.70 9.34 24.66
N GLN A 30 -47.10 9.71 23.55
CA GLN A 30 -46.25 8.81 22.79
C GLN A 30 -45.20 8.28 23.78
N GLY A 31 -45.23 6.98 23.99
CA GLY A 31 -44.58 6.22 25.05
C GLY A 31 -43.46 6.97 25.76
N GLN A 32 -43.56 7.11 27.07
CA GLN A 32 -42.45 7.66 27.84
C GLN A 32 -41.24 6.80 27.50
N SER A 33 -40.36 7.31 26.61
CA SER A 33 -39.01 6.79 26.56
C SER A 33 -38.52 6.90 28.00
N LEU A 34 -38.17 5.78 28.60
CA LEU A 34 -37.49 5.74 29.89
C LEU A 34 -36.11 6.36 29.71
N GLN A 35 -36.05 7.66 29.40
CA GLN A 35 -34.82 8.41 29.40
C GLN A 35 -34.42 8.55 30.87
N TYR A 36 -33.65 7.59 31.33
CA TYR A 36 -32.86 7.77 32.53
C TYR A 36 -31.81 8.84 32.25
N ALA A 37 -32.23 10.12 32.31
CA ALA A 37 -31.37 11.29 32.09
C ALA A 37 -30.41 11.51 33.27
N TYR A 38 -29.75 10.47 33.71
CA TYR A 38 -28.72 10.53 34.75
C TYR A 38 -27.36 10.88 34.16
N GLN A 39 -26.64 11.70 34.91
CA GLN A 39 -25.23 12.04 34.57
C GLN A 39 -24.28 11.37 35.57
N LEU A 40 -23.01 11.33 35.20
CA LEU A 40 -21.97 10.85 36.09
C LEU A 40 -21.99 11.68 37.40
N ASN A 41 -21.91 11.00 38.54
CA ASN A 41 -21.97 11.57 39.89
C ASN A 41 -23.34 12.06 40.35
N ASP A 42 -24.39 11.91 39.59
CA ASP A 42 -25.76 12.14 40.10
C ASP A 42 -26.06 11.13 41.23
N VAL A 43 -27.05 11.49 42.08
CA VAL A 43 -27.51 10.62 43.16
C VAL A 43 -28.94 10.17 42.83
N THR A 44 -29.15 8.85 42.85
CA THR A 44 -30.46 8.26 42.60
C THR A 44 -31.40 8.49 43.78
N ARG A 45 -32.67 8.79 43.52
CA ARG A 45 -33.69 8.91 44.56
C ARG A 45 -34.35 7.58 44.88
N ASN A 46 -34.50 6.74 43.87
CA ASN A 46 -35.13 5.42 43.96
C ASN A 46 -34.21 4.34 43.42
N PRO A 47 -34.34 3.10 43.89
CA PRO A 47 -33.58 1.99 43.33
C PRO A 47 -34.00 1.75 41.86
N ILE A 48 -33.05 1.42 40.99
CA ILE A 48 -33.29 1.09 39.59
C ILE A 48 -32.99 -0.39 39.40
N ILE A 49 -34.05 -1.13 39.02
CA ILE A 49 -34.01 -2.57 38.80
C ILE A 49 -34.22 -2.83 37.29
N ALA A 50 -33.52 -3.80 36.73
CA ALA A 50 -33.66 -4.16 35.32
C ALA A 50 -35.04 -4.79 35.05
N PRO A 51 -35.86 -4.20 34.15
CA PRO A 51 -37.19 -4.70 33.83
C PRO A 51 -37.16 -5.96 32.94
N PHE A 52 -36.07 -6.24 32.27
CA PHE A 52 -35.80 -7.41 31.44
C PHE A 52 -34.28 -7.60 31.30
N THR A 53 -33.88 -8.76 30.80
CA THR A 53 -32.45 -9.06 30.53
C THR A 53 -31.94 -8.29 29.30
N PHE A 54 -30.86 -7.56 29.44
CA PHE A 54 -30.25 -6.78 28.34
C PHE A 54 -28.72 -6.82 28.35
N PRO A 55 -28.05 -6.67 27.19
CA PRO A 55 -26.59 -6.60 27.10
C PRO A 55 -26.07 -5.24 27.56
N ILE A 56 -24.95 -5.22 28.29
CA ILE A 56 -24.23 -3.99 28.63
C ILE A 56 -23.38 -3.61 27.42
N LEU A 57 -23.72 -2.53 26.76
CA LEU A 57 -22.94 -2.03 25.61
C LEU A 57 -21.60 -1.47 26.10
N LYS A 58 -20.56 -1.65 25.29
CA LYS A 58 -19.27 -1.00 25.55
C LYS A 58 -19.38 0.51 25.34
N SER A 59 -18.61 1.30 26.09
CA SER A 59 -18.46 2.72 25.76
C SER A 59 -17.84 2.88 24.36
N ASN A 60 -18.15 4.01 23.70
CA ASN A 60 -17.59 4.30 22.37
C ASN A 60 -16.04 4.26 22.38
N GLU A 61 -15.41 4.74 23.45
CA GLU A 61 -13.95 4.70 23.59
C GLU A 61 -13.42 3.26 23.65
N ARG A 62 -14.09 2.41 24.47
CA ARG A 62 -13.72 1.01 24.61
C ARG A 62 -13.93 0.22 23.32
N LEU A 63 -15.08 0.44 22.68
CA LEU A 63 -15.37 -0.21 21.41
C LEU A 63 -14.37 0.19 20.32
N ASN A 64 -14.06 1.49 20.20
CA ASN A 64 -13.07 1.97 19.24
C ASN A 64 -11.67 1.39 19.51
N LYS A 65 -11.28 1.28 20.78
CA LYS A 65 -10.02 0.65 21.16
C LYS A 65 -9.98 -0.83 20.74
N ASP A 66 -11.03 -1.59 21.06
CA ASP A 66 -11.13 -3.00 20.70
C ASP A 66 -11.12 -3.19 19.16
N LEU A 67 -11.80 -2.31 18.42
CA LEU A 67 -11.79 -2.32 16.95
C LEU A 67 -10.39 -2.01 16.37
N GLU A 68 -9.68 -1.04 16.93
CA GLU A 68 -8.31 -0.72 16.50
C GLU A 68 -7.31 -1.83 16.85
N GLU A 69 -7.42 -2.44 18.04
CA GLU A 69 -6.61 -3.59 18.42
C GLU A 69 -6.88 -4.78 17.48
N GLN A 70 -8.16 -5.04 17.19
CA GLN A 70 -8.55 -6.09 16.23
C GLN A 70 -8.02 -5.79 14.84
N ARG A 71 -8.12 -4.55 14.34
CA ARG A 71 -7.58 -4.14 13.05
C ARG A 71 -6.08 -4.38 12.94
N ARG A 72 -5.32 -4.08 14.00
CA ARG A 72 -3.87 -4.32 14.04
C ARG A 72 -3.51 -5.81 14.10
N SER A 73 -4.35 -6.63 14.68
CA SER A 73 -4.12 -8.08 14.78
C SER A 73 -4.29 -8.82 13.46
N ILE A 74 -5.04 -8.22 12.50
CA ILE A 74 -5.32 -8.86 11.22
C ILE A 74 -4.16 -8.62 10.26
N PRO A 75 -3.54 -9.68 9.73
CA PRO A 75 -2.44 -9.53 8.79
C PRO A 75 -2.84 -8.81 7.52
N SER A 76 -2.09 -7.79 7.12
CA SER A 76 -2.19 -7.21 5.79
C SER A 76 -1.73 -8.22 4.75
N VAL A 77 -2.46 -8.32 3.63
CA VAL A 77 -2.20 -9.31 2.58
C VAL A 77 -1.41 -8.70 1.46
N PHE A 78 -0.40 -9.43 1.02
CA PHE A 78 0.45 -9.09 -0.10
C PHE A 78 0.59 -10.29 -1.04
N ASN A 79 0.80 -10.02 -2.32
CA ASN A 79 1.08 -11.03 -3.35
C ASN A 79 2.50 -10.84 -3.88
N ARG A 80 3.32 -11.89 -3.86
CA ARG A 80 4.65 -11.87 -4.46
C ARG A 80 4.53 -12.04 -5.97
N ASN A 81 5.01 -11.06 -6.73
CA ASN A 81 4.96 -11.05 -8.19
C ASN A 81 6.34 -11.38 -8.78
N TYR A 82 6.49 -12.59 -9.29
CA TYR A 82 7.71 -13.06 -9.95
C TYR A 82 7.87 -12.52 -11.37
N GLU A 83 6.79 -12.14 -12.02
CA GLU A 83 6.82 -11.58 -13.37
C GLU A 83 7.55 -10.23 -13.38
N ILE A 84 7.33 -9.39 -12.38
CA ILE A 84 8.08 -8.13 -12.22
C ILE A 84 9.57 -8.41 -12.14
N VAL A 85 10.00 -9.39 -11.34
CA VAL A 85 11.42 -9.76 -11.19
C VAL A 85 12.00 -10.23 -12.51
N ASN A 86 11.28 -11.08 -13.25
CA ASN A 86 11.72 -11.59 -14.55
C ASN A 86 11.84 -10.45 -15.57
N ASN A 87 10.83 -9.58 -15.68
CA ASN A 87 10.82 -8.46 -16.62
C ASN A 87 11.96 -7.47 -16.31
N GLN A 88 12.18 -7.15 -15.04
CA GLN A 88 13.28 -6.25 -14.66
C GLN A 88 14.66 -6.90 -14.86
N SER A 89 14.80 -8.20 -14.61
CA SER A 89 16.04 -8.92 -14.89
C SER A 89 16.37 -8.90 -16.39
N LEU A 90 15.38 -9.15 -17.25
CA LEU A 90 15.56 -9.06 -18.71
C LEU A 90 15.91 -7.63 -19.16
N ALA A 91 15.31 -6.62 -18.56
CA ALA A 91 15.59 -5.22 -18.86
C ALA A 91 17.04 -4.83 -18.49
N ILE A 92 17.55 -5.31 -17.35
CA ILE A 92 18.96 -5.11 -16.97
C ILE A 92 19.90 -5.82 -17.95
N ASP A 93 19.60 -7.05 -18.32
CA ASP A 93 20.40 -7.81 -19.28
C ASP A 93 20.42 -7.15 -20.67
N ASP A 94 19.27 -6.63 -21.14
CA ASP A 94 19.19 -5.85 -22.39
C ASP A 94 20.03 -4.57 -22.30
N PHE A 95 19.93 -3.83 -21.18
CA PHE A 95 20.73 -2.64 -20.94
C PHE A 95 22.23 -2.91 -21.11
N PHE A 96 22.77 -3.91 -20.41
CA PHE A 96 24.19 -4.22 -20.48
C PHE A 96 24.59 -4.80 -21.85
N SER A 97 23.71 -5.50 -22.54
CA SER A 97 23.92 -5.98 -23.91
C SER A 97 24.06 -4.80 -24.88
N LYS A 98 23.20 -3.79 -24.79
CA LYS A 98 23.29 -2.57 -25.60
C LYS A 98 24.55 -1.77 -25.28
N VAL A 99 24.93 -1.63 -24.01
CA VAL A 99 26.20 -1.00 -23.61
C VAL A 99 27.37 -1.72 -24.24
N LYS A 100 27.40 -3.05 -24.23
CA LYS A 100 28.46 -3.86 -24.86
C LYS A 100 28.53 -3.60 -26.37
N LEU A 101 27.42 -3.54 -27.07
CA LEU A 101 27.37 -3.25 -28.50
C LEU A 101 27.90 -1.84 -28.81
N ILE A 102 27.54 -0.83 -28.06
CA ILE A 102 28.04 0.55 -28.22
C ILE A 102 29.56 0.58 -28.03
N ARG A 103 30.08 -0.07 -26.98
CA ARG A 103 31.52 -0.11 -26.73
C ARG A 103 32.27 -0.81 -27.86
N GLN A 104 31.77 -1.94 -28.37
CA GLN A 104 32.34 -2.63 -29.51
C GLN A 104 32.35 -1.76 -30.78
N ALA A 105 31.23 -1.05 -31.04
CA ALA A 105 31.15 -0.13 -32.16
C ALA A 105 32.11 1.05 -32.02
N ASN A 106 32.26 1.62 -30.81
CA ASN A 106 33.24 2.67 -30.53
C ASN A 106 34.68 2.18 -30.77
N TRP A 107 35.03 0.96 -30.35
CA TRP A 107 36.35 0.42 -30.59
C TRP A 107 36.65 0.17 -32.09
N ARG A 108 35.64 -0.25 -32.87
CA ARG A 108 35.74 -0.37 -34.34
C ARG A 108 35.96 1.01 -34.97
N LEU A 109 35.20 2.03 -34.53
CA LEU A 109 35.35 3.39 -35.01
C LEU A 109 36.78 3.94 -34.74
N GLU A 110 37.35 3.70 -33.57
CA GLU A 110 38.70 4.12 -33.24
C GLU A 110 39.74 3.40 -34.13
N GLU A 111 39.52 2.12 -34.39
CA GLU A 111 40.39 1.33 -35.29
C GLU A 111 40.29 1.87 -36.73
N SER A 112 39.09 2.06 -37.27
CA SER A 112 38.92 2.60 -38.64
C SER A 112 39.42 4.03 -38.76
N ARG A 113 39.30 4.86 -37.71
CA ARG A 113 39.91 6.21 -37.64
C ARG A 113 41.42 6.14 -37.77
N ARG A 114 42.05 5.22 -37.04
CA ARG A 114 43.49 5.00 -37.12
C ARG A 114 43.94 4.57 -38.55
N LEU A 115 43.19 3.63 -39.15
CA LEU A 115 43.47 3.17 -40.52
C LEU A 115 43.32 4.27 -41.57
N VAL A 116 42.38 5.19 -41.44
CA VAL A 116 42.23 6.36 -42.31
C VAL A 116 43.47 7.25 -42.22
N TYR A 117 43.95 7.50 -41.00
CA TYR A 117 45.15 8.32 -40.78
C TYR A 117 46.40 7.66 -41.35
N GLU A 118 46.64 6.37 -41.09
CA GLU A 118 47.81 5.59 -41.57
C GLU A 118 47.83 5.46 -43.10
N ARG A 119 46.64 5.32 -43.72
CA ARG A 119 46.50 5.08 -45.18
C ARG A 119 46.21 6.34 -46.00
N ARG A 120 46.34 7.54 -45.41
CA ARG A 120 45.96 8.82 -46.08
C ARG A 120 46.59 9.05 -47.46
N TYR A 121 47.75 8.48 -47.75
CA TYR A 121 48.47 8.57 -49.05
C TYR A 121 48.49 7.23 -49.79
N HIS A 122 47.75 6.21 -49.36
CA HIS A 122 47.75 4.87 -49.92
C HIS A 122 46.56 4.64 -50.86
N LYS A 123 46.71 3.72 -51.84
CA LYS A 123 45.61 3.35 -52.76
C LYS A 123 44.34 2.87 -52.03
N GLN A 124 44.47 2.35 -50.78
CA GLN A 124 43.36 1.87 -49.95
C GLN A 124 42.68 2.96 -49.13
N TYR A 125 43.07 4.24 -49.27
CA TYR A 125 42.43 5.34 -48.51
C TYR A 125 40.94 5.43 -48.67
N LYS A 126 40.45 5.32 -49.92
CA LYS A 126 39.00 5.39 -50.19
C LYS A 126 38.23 4.31 -49.44
N LYS A 127 38.78 3.06 -49.38
CA LYS A 127 38.17 1.96 -48.62
C LYS A 127 38.18 2.23 -47.13
N ALA A 128 39.31 2.63 -46.55
CA ALA A 128 39.42 2.95 -45.13
C ALA A 128 38.45 4.09 -44.71
N ARG A 129 38.30 5.11 -45.58
CA ARG A 129 37.34 6.22 -45.33
C ARG A 129 35.88 5.75 -45.37
N SER A 130 35.54 4.87 -46.32
CA SER A 130 34.16 4.29 -46.38
C SER A 130 33.87 3.45 -45.14
N GLU A 131 34.79 2.64 -44.65
CA GLU A 131 34.67 1.85 -43.41
C GLU A 131 34.47 2.77 -42.20
N PHE A 132 35.27 3.86 -42.08
CA PHE A 132 35.12 4.84 -41.01
C PHE A 132 33.74 5.53 -41.00
N ILE A 133 33.23 5.91 -42.17
CA ILE A 133 31.89 6.53 -42.29
C ILE A 133 30.83 5.53 -41.85
N SER A 134 30.93 4.27 -42.31
CA SER A 134 29.98 3.20 -41.91
C SER A 134 30.01 2.96 -40.39
N ASP A 135 31.21 2.82 -39.79
CA ASP A 135 31.32 2.62 -38.34
C ASP A 135 30.80 3.81 -37.54
N SER A 136 31.07 5.04 -38.02
CA SER A 136 30.54 6.27 -37.40
C SER A 136 29.01 6.31 -37.42
N THR A 137 28.41 5.96 -38.55
CA THR A 137 26.94 5.93 -38.69
C THR A 137 26.33 4.84 -37.80
N ASN A 138 26.94 3.66 -37.79
CA ASN A 138 26.48 2.55 -36.95
C ASN A 138 26.53 2.92 -35.44
N LEU A 139 27.64 3.50 -34.97
CA LEU A 139 27.76 3.95 -33.59
C LEU A 139 26.66 5.01 -33.24
N ALA A 140 26.45 5.97 -34.13
CA ALA A 140 25.43 7.02 -33.93
C ALA A 140 24.02 6.44 -33.80
N LEU A 141 23.68 5.42 -34.61
CA LEU A 141 22.39 4.71 -34.53
C LEU A 141 22.24 3.96 -33.20
N LEU A 142 23.24 3.17 -32.82
CA LEU A 142 23.23 2.40 -31.57
C LEU A 142 23.08 3.32 -30.35
N VAL A 143 23.78 4.45 -30.32
CA VAL A 143 23.71 5.43 -29.23
C VAL A 143 22.32 6.09 -29.21
N LYS A 144 21.77 6.42 -30.37
CA LYS A 144 20.40 6.99 -30.45
C LYS A 144 19.36 6.01 -29.92
N GLU A 145 19.39 4.76 -30.34
CA GLU A 145 18.47 3.71 -29.88
C GLU A 145 18.62 3.45 -28.37
N PHE A 146 19.86 3.44 -27.86
CA PHE A 146 20.13 3.29 -26.45
C PHE A 146 19.52 4.41 -25.62
N HIS A 147 19.73 5.65 -25.99
CA HIS A 147 19.16 6.79 -25.27
C HIS A 147 17.65 6.88 -25.40
N GLN A 148 17.04 6.39 -26.48
CA GLN A 148 15.60 6.26 -26.61
C GLN A 148 15.04 5.19 -25.65
N SER A 149 15.74 4.07 -25.50
CA SER A 149 15.35 2.99 -24.57
C SER A 149 15.59 3.35 -23.10
N TYR A 150 16.64 4.12 -22.84
CA TYR A 150 17.12 4.45 -21.48
C TYR A 150 17.38 5.95 -21.32
N PRO A 151 16.32 6.80 -21.28
CA PRO A 151 16.44 8.28 -21.24
C PRO A 151 17.25 8.80 -20.06
N PHE A 152 17.22 8.11 -18.90
CA PHE A 152 17.96 8.50 -17.70
C PHE A 152 19.48 8.58 -17.90
N THR A 153 19.99 7.93 -18.94
CA THR A 153 21.42 7.95 -19.28
C THR A 153 21.88 9.25 -19.96
N LEU A 154 20.94 10.10 -20.39
CA LEU A 154 21.25 11.38 -21.03
C LEU A 154 21.68 12.46 -20.03
N GLU A 155 21.18 12.39 -18.79
CA GLU A 155 21.31 13.47 -17.81
C GLU A 155 22.70 13.53 -17.15
N LYS A 156 23.47 12.43 -17.16
CA LYS A 156 24.74 12.34 -16.46
C LYS A 156 25.94 12.12 -17.39
N ILE A 157 26.91 13.00 -17.26
CA ILE A 157 28.15 12.96 -18.07
C ILE A 157 28.94 11.66 -17.88
N ASN A 158 28.85 11.04 -16.70
CA ASN A 158 29.56 9.81 -16.37
C ASN A 158 29.16 8.64 -17.30
N TRP A 159 27.90 8.63 -17.81
CA TRP A 159 27.48 7.63 -18.79
C TRP A 159 28.27 7.71 -20.10
N LYS A 160 28.64 8.92 -20.56
CA LYS A 160 29.51 9.09 -21.73
C LYS A 160 30.89 8.47 -21.49
N LEU A 161 31.48 8.70 -20.33
CA LEU A 161 32.74 8.10 -19.96
C LEU A 161 32.68 6.57 -19.94
N TYR A 162 31.59 6.03 -19.40
CA TYR A 162 31.36 4.60 -19.32
C TYR A 162 31.17 3.95 -20.70
N LEU A 163 30.43 4.58 -21.61
CA LEU A 163 30.14 4.08 -22.95
C LEU A 163 31.37 4.13 -23.86
N TYR A 164 32.24 5.13 -23.75
CA TYR A 164 33.38 5.39 -24.65
C TYR A 164 34.75 5.06 -24.05
N THR A 165 34.81 4.04 -23.20
CA THR A 165 36.07 3.57 -22.62
C THR A 165 37.01 2.97 -23.70
N LYS A 166 38.33 3.15 -23.54
CA LYS A 166 39.33 2.54 -24.40
C LYS A 166 39.28 1.00 -24.35
N LYS A 167 39.65 0.35 -25.46
CA LYS A 167 39.77 -1.11 -25.53
C LYS A 167 40.99 -1.57 -24.73
N ASP A 168 40.71 -2.08 -23.51
CA ASP A 168 41.71 -2.70 -22.65
C ASP A 168 41.10 -3.96 -22.00
N ASN A 169 41.91 -5.02 -21.92
CA ASN A 169 41.48 -6.28 -21.30
C ASN A 169 41.13 -6.11 -19.81
N GLN A 170 41.78 -5.19 -19.10
CA GLN A 170 41.44 -4.89 -17.71
C GLN A 170 40.07 -4.19 -17.63
N GLU A 171 39.81 -3.22 -18.49
CA GLU A 171 38.54 -2.52 -18.56
C GLU A 171 37.36 -3.44 -18.94
N ILE A 172 37.60 -4.41 -19.84
CA ILE A 172 36.60 -5.43 -20.18
C ILE A 172 36.25 -6.28 -18.97
N LYS A 173 37.24 -6.75 -18.20
CA LYS A 173 37.04 -7.54 -16.98
C LYS A 173 36.34 -6.73 -15.89
N LYS A 174 36.71 -5.46 -15.69
CA LYS A 174 36.05 -4.55 -14.77
C LYS A 174 34.59 -4.37 -15.14
N MET A 175 34.25 -4.22 -16.43
CA MET A 175 32.88 -4.06 -16.89
C MET A 175 32.02 -5.30 -16.61
N HIS A 176 32.55 -6.51 -16.87
CA HIS A 176 31.81 -7.74 -16.55
C HIS A 176 31.57 -7.85 -15.06
N ARG A 177 32.59 -7.64 -14.23
CA ARG A 177 32.44 -7.62 -12.77
C ARG A 177 31.40 -6.59 -12.31
N TYR A 178 31.39 -5.43 -12.96
CA TYR A 178 30.45 -4.36 -12.64
C TYR A 178 29.00 -4.74 -12.98
N SER A 179 28.75 -5.27 -14.19
CA SER A 179 27.41 -5.73 -14.57
C SER A 179 26.91 -6.85 -13.66
N ASP A 180 27.78 -7.84 -13.39
CA ASP A 180 27.44 -8.97 -12.51
C ASP A 180 27.06 -8.49 -11.10
N LEU A 181 27.78 -7.51 -10.56
CA LEU A 181 27.52 -6.98 -9.22
C LEU A 181 26.19 -6.22 -9.17
N VAL A 182 25.89 -5.36 -10.15
CA VAL A 182 24.62 -4.63 -10.21
C VAL A 182 23.44 -5.61 -10.32
N ILE A 183 23.56 -6.60 -11.22
CA ILE A 183 22.54 -7.64 -11.40
C ILE A 183 22.34 -8.43 -10.10
N GLN A 184 23.45 -8.85 -9.47
CA GLN A 184 23.38 -9.60 -8.22
C GLN A 184 22.76 -8.80 -7.07
N THR A 185 23.11 -7.52 -6.97
CA THR A 185 22.53 -6.62 -5.95
C THR A 185 21.01 -6.51 -6.13
N CYS A 186 20.52 -6.33 -7.36
CA CYS A 186 19.08 -6.31 -7.61
C CYS A 186 18.41 -7.65 -7.29
N ARG A 187 19.02 -8.78 -7.71
CA ARG A 187 18.50 -10.13 -7.43
C ARG A 187 18.40 -10.41 -5.93
N ASN A 188 19.42 -10.03 -5.16
CA ASN A 188 19.43 -10.19 -3.71
C ASN A 188 18.25 -9.45 -3.05
N ARG A 189 17.99 -8.19 -3.48
CA ARG A 189 16.88 -7.39 -2.93
C ARG A 189 15.52 -7.97 -3.31
N TRP A 190 15.34 -8.43 -4.56
CA TRP A 190 14.09 -9.10 -4.96
C TRP A 190 13.87 -10.43 -4.25
N ALA A 191 14.95 -11.19 -3.97
CA ALA A 191 14.85 -12.41 -3.18
C ALA A 191 14.41 -12.12 -1.75
N GLU A 192 14.94 -11.08 -1.11
CA GLU A 192 14.47 -10.59 0.18
C GLU A 192 13.01 -10.12 0.13
N GLY A 193 12.60 -9.52 -0.96
CA GLY A 193 11.26 -8.96 -1.19
C GLY A 193 11.17 -7.48 -0.90
N ILE A 194 10.49 -6.77 -1.80
CA ILE A 194 10.34 -5.32 -1.77
C ILE A 194 8.85 -4.97 -1.85
N TYR A 195 8.33 -4.30 -0.84
CA TYR A 195 6.95 -3.81 -0.81
C TYR A 195 6.73 -2.65 -1.79
N ASP A 196 5.52 -2.58 -2.33
CA ASP A 196 5.01 -1.45 -3.13
C ASP A 196 4.54 -0.26 -2.28
N ILE A 197 4.39 -0.45 -0.97
CA ILE A 197 4.05 0.59 -0.01
C ILE A 197 5.14 0.71 1.06
N PRO A 198 5.36 1.92 1.64
CA PRO A 198 6.27 2.09 2.75
C PRO A 198 5.87 1.25 3.97
N ILE A 199 6.83 0.62 4.64
CA ILE A 199 6.60 -0.20 5.85
C ILE A 199 5.81 0.58 6.92
N LYS A 200 6.07 1.87 7.06
CA LYS A 200 5.37 2.76 8.01
C LYS A 200 3.85 2.86 7.78
N LYS A 201 3.37 2.53 6.60
CA LYS A 201 1.93 2.49 6.26
C LYS A 201 1.27 1.16 6.60
N ILE A 202 2.03 0.14 6.94
CA ILE A 202 1.51 -1.17 7.35
C ILE A 202 1.13 -1.06 8.83
N VAL A 203 -0.16 -1.03 9.13
CA VAL A 203 -0.68 -0.86 10.50
C VAL A 203 -0.71 -2.19 11.25
N SER A 204 -0.84 -3.31 10.52
CA SER A 204 -0.90 -4.65 11.10
C SER A 204 0.42 -5.09 11.71
N THR A 205 0.36 -5.84 12.81
CA THR A 205 1.54 -6.41 13.48
C THR A 205 2.20 -7.55 12.70
N SER A 206 1.48 -8.10 11.72
CA SER A 206 1.94 -9.16 10.84
C SER A 206 1.42 -8.97 9.42
N VAL A 207 2.08 -9.60 8.46
CA VAL A 207 1.71 -9.59 7.04
C VAL A 207 1.59 -11.03 6.55
N THR A 208 0.68 -11.25 5.62
CA THR A 208 0.58 -12.51 4.89
C THR A 208 1.08 -12.26 3.47
N VAL A 209 2.12 -12.98 3.06
CA VAL A 209 2.64 -12.90 1.69
C VAL A 209 2.28 -14.18 0.94
N ASN A 210 1.46 -14.05 -0.08
CA ASN A 210 1.09 -15.18 -0.95
C ASN A 210 2.24 -15.44 -1.93
N GLN A 211 2.84 -16.65 -1.84
CA GLN A 211 3.95 -17.11 -2.67
C GLN A 211 3.59 -18.43 -3.39
N GLY A 212 2.45 -18.47 -4.07
CA GLY A 212 1.91 -19.70 -4.66
C GLY A 212 0.83 -20.33 -3.80
N THR A 213 0.94 -21.63 -3.45
CA THR A 213 -0.13 -22.37 -2.76
C THR A 213 -0.20 -22.16 -1.25
N VAL A 214 0.87 -21.75 -0.62
CA VAL A 214 0.94 -21.58 0.85
C VAL A 214 1.26 -20.12 1.17
N PRO A 215 0.38 -19.42 1.90
CA PRO A 215 0.68 -18.08 2.38
C PRO A 215 1.74 -18.12 3.47
N ASP A 216 2.71 -17.24 3.39
CA ASP A 216 3.75 -17.05 4.40
C ASP A 216 3.33 -15.92 5.36
N LEU A 217 3.34 -16.20 6.67
CA LEU A 217 3.04 -15.23 7.72
C LEU A 217 4.36 -14.69 8.29
N ALA A 218 4.59 -13.41 8.16
CA ALA A 218 5.83 -12.76 8.59
C ALA A 218 5.56 -11.44 9.32
N LYS A 219 6.60 -10.88 9.92
CA LYS A 219 6.57 -9.50 10.43
C LYS A 219 6.81 -8.53 9.26
N PRO A 220 6.22 -7.31 9.28
CA PRO A 220 6.46 -6.32 8.24
C PRO A 220 7.96 -6.04 7.99
N GLU A 221 8.77 -6.05 9.06
CA GLU A 221 10.21 -5.75 9.00
C GLU A 221 11.05 -6.88 8.36
N SER A 222 10.43 -8.03 8.08
CA SER A 222 11.10 -9.16 7.40
C SER A 222 11.41 -8.89 5.92
N PHE A 223 10.75 -7.90 5.36
CA PHE A 223 10.91 -7.46 3.97
C PHE A 223 11.40 -6.00 3.93
N ASN A 224 11.73 -5.52 2.74
CA ASN A 224 12.15 -4.13 2.56
C ASN A 224 11.02 -3.33 1.90
N ASP A 225 10.94 -2.04 2.17
CA ASP A 225 10.32 -1.10 1.25
C ASP A 225 11.37 -0.62 0.22
N LEU A 226 10.92 0.11 -0.79
CA LEU A 226 11.79 0.52 -1.88
C LEU A 226 12.96 1.39 -1.40
N GLU A 227 12.70 2.29 -0.45
CA GLU A 227 13.72 3.18 0.13
C GLU A 227 14.79 2.38 0.89
N SER A 228 14.38 1.45 1.74
CA SER A 228 15.29 0.58 2.49
C SER A 228 16.11 -0.32 1.56
N ALA A 229 15.48 -0.83 0.48
CA ALA A 229 16.16 -1.64 -0.53
C ALA A 229 17.25 -0.83 -1.26
N TRP A 230 16.98 0.43 -1.63
CA TRP A 230 17.97 1.31 -2.24
C TRP A 230 19.14 1.62 -1.30
N ILE A 231 18.85 1.93 -0.01
CA ILE A 231 19.90 2.20 0.99
C ILE A 231 20.80 0.98 1.21
N LYS A 232 20.21 -0.21 1.34
CA LYS A 232 20.98 -1.47 1.48
C LYS A 232 21.82 -1.74 0.24
N SER A 233 21.26 -1.55 -0.96
CA SER A 233 21.97 -1.73 -2.22
C SER A 233 23.13 -0.77 -2.38
N LYS A 234 22.95 0.50 -2.00
CA LYS A 234 24.03 1.49 -2.00
C LYS A 234 25.19 1.07 -1.11
N LYS A 235 24.90 0.57 0.10
CA LYS A 235 25.93 0.06 1.03
C LYS A 235 26.67 -1.15 0.45
N GLU A 236 25.96 -2.07 -0.19
CA GLU A 236 26.53 -3.25 -0.84
C GLU A 236 27.46 -2.85 -1.99
N LEU A 237 27.03 -1.94 -2.86
CA LEU A 237 27.86 -1.40 -3.96
C LEU A 237 29.13 -0.69 -3.44
N ILE A 238 29.00 0.16 -2.41
CA ILE A 238 30.15 0.85 -1.79
C ILE A 238 31.17 -0.16 -1.24
N SER A 239 30.71 -1.19 -0.55
CA SER A 239 31.60 -2.21 0.02
C SER A 239 32.35 -3.01 -1.05
N SER A 240 31.72 -3.18 -2.23
CA SER A 240 32.26 -3.99 -3.34
C SER A 240 33.15 -3.23 -4.29
N PHE A 241 32.90 -1.92 -4.51
CA PHE A 241 33.64 -1.10 -5.47
C PHE A 241 34.79 -0.30 -4.87
N LYS A 242 34.95 -0.23 -3.55
CA LYS A 242 35.82 0.73 -2.87
C LYS A 242 35.55 2.18 -3.34
N ALA A 243 35.53 3.14 -2.46
CA ALA A 243 35.02 4.50 -2.67
C ALA A 243 35.68 5.33 -3.83
N GLU A 244 36.66 4.79 -4.52
CA GLU A 244 37.46 5.47 -5.55
C GLU A 244 36.94 5.24 -6.98
N GLU A 245 35.95 4.39 -7.20
CA GLU A 245 35.52 4.08 -8.55
C GLU A 245 34.43 5.02 -9.06
N PRO A 246 34.66 5.70 -10.21
CA PRO A 246 33.71 6.68 -10.77
C PRO A 246 32.37 6.04 -11.22
N PHE A 247 32.27 4.72 -11.15
CA PHE A 247 31.10 3.96 -11.59
C PHE A 247 30.14 3.58 -10.45
N LEU A 248 30.47 3.92 -9.20
CA LEU A 248 29.60 3.66 -8.06
C LEU A 248 28.24 4.35 -8.22
N ASP A 249 28.28 5.64 -8.60
CA ASP A 249 27.05 6.42 -8.81
C ASP A 249 26.20 5.87 -9.95
N LEU A 250 26.86 5.44 -11.05
CA LEU A 250 26.16 4.81 -12.18
C LEU A 250 25.52 3.48 -11.80
N GLY A 251 26.20 2.68 -10.95
CA GLY A 251 25.64 1.43 -10.43
C GLY A 251 24.42 1.67 -9.55
N TYR A 252 24.47 2.69 -8.72
CA TYR A 252 23.33 3.07 -7.90
C TYR A 252 22.16 3.59 -8.75
N ASP A 253 22.43 4.39 -9.80
CA ASP A 253 21.39 4.83 -10.74
C ASP A 253 20.69 3.65 -11.42
N LEU A 254 21.44 2.63 -11.83
CA LEU A 254 20.86 1.41 -12.40
C LEU A 254 20.00 0.67 -11.40
N VAL A 255 20.45 0.55 -10.14
CA VAL A 255 19.68 -0.06 -9.09
C VAL A 255 18.37 0.70 -8.85
N VAL A 256 18.40 2.03 -8.81
CA VAL A 256 17.20 2.87 -8.62
C VAL A 256 16.22 2.72 -9.79
N GLU A 257 16.74 2.68 -11.02
CA GLU A 257 15.91 2.57 -12.23
C GLU A 257 15.22 1.22 -12.35
N PHE A 258 15.98 0.13 -12.17
CA PHE A 258 15.47 -1.22 -12.42
C PHE A 258 14.83 -1.89 -11.21
N MET A 259 15.16 -1.45 -9.99
CA MET A 259 14.60 -2.04 -8.78
C MET A 259 13.15 -1.63 -8.58
N LYS A 260 12.23 -2.50 -8.92
CA LYS A 260 10.79 -2.31 -8.71
C LYS A 260 10.29 -3.21 -7.58
N PRO A 261 9.24 -2.81 -6.86
CA PRO A 261 8.59 -3.63 -5.85
C PRO A 261 8.09 -4.95 -6.45
N ASN A 262 8.28 -6.05 -5.72
CA ASN A 262 7.82 -7.37 -6.12
C ASN A 262 6.89 -8.04 -5.09
N ILE A 263 6.58 -7.34 -3.99
CA ILE A 263 5.57 -7.71 -3.00
C ILE A 263 4.49 -6.64 -3.04
N ILE A 264 3.36 -6.97 -3.66
CA ILE A 264 2.29 -6.03 -3.99
C ILE A 264 1.16 -6.14 -2.98
N PHE A 265 0.73 -5.01 -2.43
CA PHE A 265 -0.35 -4.94 -1.46
C PHE A 265 -1.71 -5.32 -2.07
N ASP A 266 -2.34 -6.34 -1.52
CA ASP A 266 -3.71 -6.72 -1.86
C ASP A 266 -4.70 -5.99 -0.95
N LYS A 267 -5.07 -4.79 -1.38
CA LYS A 267 -6.00 -3.93 -0.64
C LYS A 267 -7.39 -4.57 -0.50
N GLU A 268 -7.85 -5.23 -1.55
CA GLU A 268 -9.20 -5.82 -1.58
C GLU A 268 -9.31 -6.96 -0.58
N LEU A 269 -8.42 -7.94 -0.67
CA LEU A 269 -8.41 -9.08 0.23
C LEU A 269 -8.13 -8.67 1.69
N THR A 270 -7.25 -7.66 1.91
CA THR A 270 -7.01 -7.11 3.24
C THR A 270 -8.28 -6.50 3.82
N ASN A 271 -9.00 -5.69 3.05
CA ASN A 271 -10.24 -5.05 3.49
C ASN A 271 -11.34 -6.09 3.80
N ILE A 272 -11.48 -7.12 2.97
CA ILE A 272 -12.45 -8.22 3.21
C ILE A 272 -12.15 -8.89 4.55
N ARG A 273 -10.91 -9.32 4.78
CA ARG A 273 -10.50 -9.96 6.03
C ARG A 273 -10.68 -9.05 7.24
N GLN A 274 -10.36 -7.77 7.09
CA GLN A 274 -10.58 -6.78 8.16
C GLN A 274 -12.06 -6.65 8.48
N LYS A 275 -12.92 -6.48 7.49
CA LYS A 275 -14.36 -6.35 7.69
C LYS A 275 -14.93 -7.58 8.40
N GLU A 276 -14.66 -8.78 7.88
CA GLU A 276 -15.14 -10.04 8.49
C GLU A 276 -14.70 -10.21 9.94
N SER A 277 -13.55 -9.71 10.30
CA SER A 277 -13.02 -9.82 11.66
C SER A 277 -13.56 -8.73 12.57
N LEU A 278 -13.70 -7.49 12.07
CA LEU A 278 -14.28 -6.38 12.82
C LEU A 278 -15.76 -6.61 13.12
N ASP A 279 -16.51 -7.24 12.21
CA ASP A 279 -17.91 -7.62 12.41
C ASP A 279 -18.08 -8.63 13.57
N LYS A 280 -17.03 -9.36 13.93
CA LYS A 280 -17.03 -10.32 15.06
C LYS A 280 -16.68 -9.68 16.41
N VAL A 281 -16.27 -8.41 16.44
CA VAL A 281 -15.95 -7.72 17.69
C VAL A 281 -17.24 -7.51 18.48
N PRO A 282 -17.37 -8.06 19.71
CA PRO A 282 -18.59 -7.93 20.48
C PRO A 282 -18.79 -6.49 20.91
N ARG A 283 -19.99 -5.95 20.64
CA ARG A 283 -20.39 -4.59 21.04
C ARG A 283 -20.76 -4.52 22.52
N SER A 284 -21.03 -5.66 23.14
CA SER A 284 -21.35 -5.78 24.58
C SER A 284 -20.18 -6.31 25.38
N GLN A 285 -20.13 -5.98 26.67
CA GLN A 285 -19.10 -6.44 27.61
C GLN A 285 -19.67 -7.25 28.77
N GLY A 286 -20.99 -7.43 28.81
CA GLY A 286 -21.68 -8.19 29.86
C GLY A 286 -23.18 -8.18 29.62
N VAL A 287 -23.93 -8.73 30.57
CA VAL A 287 -25.38 -8.83 30.54
C VAL A 287 -25.92 -8.44 31.94
N VAL A 288 -26.97 -7.65 31.99
CA VAL A 288 -27.78 -7.44 33.20
C VAL A 288 -29.01 -8.34 33.12
N LEU A 289 -29.25 -9.10 34.17
CA LEU A 289 -30.39 -10.02 34.20
C LEU A 289 -31.67 -9.28 34.61
N GLU A 290 -32.81 -9.80 34.19
CA GLU A 290 -34.11 -9.33 34.66
C GLU A 290 -34.17 -9.39 36.18
N ASN A 291 -34.76 -8.33 36.82
CA ASN A 291 -34.82 -8.13 38.27
C ASN A 291 -33.46 -7.90 38.97
N GLU A 292 -32.35 -7.76 38.21
CA GLU A 292 -31.06 -7.35 38.79
C GLU A 292 -31.09 -5.89 39.23
N LEU A 293 -30.57 -5.60 40.43
CA LEU A 293 -30.45 -4.23 40.94
C LEU A 293 -29.28 -3.54 40.22
N ILE A 294 -29.55 -2.50 39.43
CA ILE A 294 -28.57 -1.71 38.71
C ILE A 294 -27.92 -0.68 39.64
N VAL A 295 -28.72 0.02 40.44
CA VAL A 295 -28.27 0.98 41.44
C VAL A 295 -29.31 1.15 42.54
N ASP A 296 -28.87 1.28 43.80
CA ASP A 296 -29.75 1.46 44.94
C ASP A 296 -30.11 2.93 45.17
N ALA A 297 -31.11 3.16 45.99
CA ALA A 297 -31.52 4.51 46.38
C ALA A 297 -30.39 5.26 47.09
N ASN A 298 -30.30 6.57 46.87
CA ASN A 298 -29.32 7.46 47.45
C ASN A 298 -27.85 7.08 47.13
N MET A 299 -27.63 6.23 46.10
CA MET A 299 -26.29 5.90 45.63
C MET A 299 -25.85 6.82 44.48
N ARG A 300 -24.55 7.08 44.43
CA ARG A 300 -23.93 7.90 43.37
C ARG A 300 -23.79 7.05 42.10
N ILE A 301 -24.12 7.64 40.96
CA ILE A 301 -23.93 7.02 39.63
C ILE A 301 -22.45 7.01 39.25
N THR A 302 -21.88 5.83 39.26
CA THR A 302 -20.52 5.57 38.73
C THR A 302 -20.54 5.40 37.22
N GLU A 303 -19.37 5.38 36.57
CA GLU A 303 -19.26 5.12 35.13
C GLU A 303 -19.89 3.78 34.74
N GLU A 304 -19.70 2.74 35.56
CA GLU A 304 -20.24 1.41 35.31
C GLU A 304 -21.78 1.43 35.37
N VAL A 305 -22.36 2.08 36.41
CA VAL A 305 -23.82 2.25 36.56
C VAL A 305 -24.38 3.06 35.38
N LEU A 306 -23.72 4.16 35.00
CA LEU A 306 -24.15 4.98 33.87
C LEU A 306 -24.15 4.17 32.57
N LEU A 307 -23.16 3.32 32.37
CA LEU A 307 -23.08 2.44 31.20
C LEU A 307 -24.24 1.43 31.15
N LYS A 308 -24.58 0.83 32.30
CA LYS A 308 -25.76 -0.06 32.44
C LYS A 308 -27.04 0.68 32.13
N LEU A 309 -27.22 1.91 32.65
CA LEU A 309 -28.42 2.74 32.40
C LEU A 309 -28.56 3.17 30.94
N ASN A 310 -27.46 3.59 30.32
CA ASN A 310 -27.44 3.91 28.88
C ASN A 310 -27.78 2.69 28.02
N SER A 311 -27.26 1.53 28.41
CA SER A 311 -27.53 0.26 27.71
C SER A 311 -29.00 -0.15 27.86
N LEU A 312 -29.60 0.07 29.05
CA LEU A 312 -31.02 -0.14 29.27
C LEU A 312 -31.86 0.79 28.40
N SER A 313 -31.51 2.09 28.34
CA SER A 313 -32.23 3.07 27.49
C SER A 313 -32.20 2.64 26.02
N SER A 314 -31.02 2.26 25.48
CA SER A 314 -30.92 1.78 24.10
C SER A 314 -31.74 0.50 23.88
N ALA A 315 -31.74 -0.44 24.83
CA ALA A 315 -32.49 -1.68 24.72
C ALA A 315 -34.02 -1.47 24.78
N VAL A 316 -34.50 -0.40 25.44
CA VAL A 316 -35.93 0.00 25.45
C VAL A 316 -36.30 0.66 24.12
N GLU A 317 -35.42 1.46 23.51
CA GLU A 317 -35.65 2.10 22.21
C GLU A 317 -35.72 1.09 21.04
N ASP A 318 -35.05 -0.04 21.18
CA ASP A 318 -34.97 -1.12 20.15
C ASP A 318 -36.17 -2.10 20.25
N GLN A 319 -37.06 -2.00 21.27
CA GLN A 319 -38.28 -2.80 21.44
C GLN A 319 -39.51 -2.12 20.83
#